data_00cbd6aed843df67299bbf08a9c4d061
#
_entry.id   00cbd6aed843df67299bbf08a9c4d061
#
_cell.length_a   1.000
_cell.length_b   1.000
_cell.length_c   1.000
_cell.angle_alpha   90.00
_cell.angle_beta   90.00
_cell.angle_gamma   90.00
#
_symmetry.space_group_name_H-M   'P 1'
#
loop_
_entity.id
_entity.type
_entity.pdbx_description
1 polymer ?
#
loop_
_entity_poly.entity_id
_entity_poly.type
_entity_poly.pdbx_seq_one_letter_code
_entity_poly.pdbx_strand_id
1 'polypeptide(L)'
;MIILSPYSSKLRTGASNPKNYPHWQFVVDALVSMGHHVVQIGVGGEIFLNGAKPAFGLSLAELTRMVNDPSCKTWMSVDNFFPHLCSHTKKSGVVVWSRSDPSIFGYPQNTNILKDRSYLRPDPFGHWHDCSYDLESFVNPSVVVNEVLSKCN
;
A
#
# COMPACT_ATOMS: atom_id res chain seq x y z
N MET A 1 8.53 -13.26 -4.23
CA MET A 1 7.23 -12.61 -4.46
C MET A 1 7.10 -11.39 -3.55
N ILE A 2 6.57 -10.27 -4.08
CA ILE A 2 6.21 -9.06 -3.34
C ILE A 2 4.69 -8.89 -3.46
N ILE A 3 3.96 -8.73 -2.36
CA ILE A 3 2.51 -8.52 -2.40
C ILE A 3 2.24 -7.02 -2.42
N LEU A 4 1.32 -6.57 -3.28
CA LEU A 4 0.87 -5.18 -3.38
C LEU A 4 -0.63 -5.09 -3.11
N SER A 5 -1.01 -4.25 -2.13
CA SER A 5 -2.40 -3.84 -1.86
C SER A 5 -2.53 -2.33 -2.15
N PRO A 6 -2.80 -1.94 -3.41
CA PRO A 6 -2.59 -0.56 -3.88
C PRO A 6 -3.67 0.42 -3.45
N TYR A 7 -4.89 -0.04 -3.13
CA TYR A 7 -6.02 0.85 -3.00
C TYR A 7 -6.76 0.71 -1.68
N SER A 8 -7.26 1.83 -1.19
CA SER A 8 -8.31 1.90 -0.17
C SER A 8 -9.69 1.87 -0.83
N SER A 9 -10.71 1.56 -0.04
CA SER A 9 -12.09 1.52 -0.51
C SER A 9 -12.50 2.82 -1.19
N LYS A 10 -13.32 2.73 -2.24
CA LYS A 10 -13.90 3.89 -2.91
C LYS A 10 -14.71 4.73 -1.92
N LEU A 11 -14.66 6.04 -2.11
CA LEU A 11 -15.55 6.95 -1.37
C LEU A 11 -16.99 6.76 -1.84
N ARG A 12 -17.97 7.05 -0.96
CA ARG A 12 -19.40 6.98 -1.29
C ARG A 12 -19.79 7.87 -2.47
N THR A 13 -19.06 8.96 -2.68
CA THR A 13 -19.22 9.89 -3.82
C THR A 13 -18.71 9.33 -5.14
N GLY A 14 -18.01 8.18 -5.12
CA GLY A 14 -17.29 7.65 -6.30
C GLY A 14 -15.95 8.32 -6.56
N ALA A 15 -15.58 9.35 -5.81
CA ALA A 15 -14.27 10.01 -5.93
C ALA A 15 -13.12 9.07 -5.49
N SER A 16 -11.92 9.36 -5.98
CA SER A 16 -10.71 8.67 -5.57
C SER A 16 -10.44 8.88 -4.07
N ASN A 17 -10.09 7.79 -3.38
CA ASN A 17 -9.74 7.89 -1.98
C ASN A 17 -8.41 8.68 -1.84
N PRO A 18 -8.34 9.71 -0.97
CA PRO A 18 -7.14 10.51 -0.76
C PRO A 18 -5.90 9.71 -0.31
N LYS A 19 -6.09 8.47 0.10
CA LYS A 19 -5.01 7.54 0.49
C LYS A 19 -4.39 6.79 -0.69
N ASN A 20 -5.04 6.80 -1.86
CA ASN A 20 -4.60 6.00 -3.01
C ASN A 20 -3.37 6.64 -3.65
N TYR A 21 -2.25 5.93 -3.59
CA TYR A 21 -0.98 6.36 -4.15
C TYR A 21 -1.00 6.33 -5.68
N PRO A 22 -0.71 7.44 -6.38
CA PRO A 22 -0.91 7.53 -7.83
C PRO A 22 0.21 6.89 -8.66
N HIS A 23 1.36 6.60 -8.04
CA HIS A 23 2.56 6.17 -8.77
C HIS A 23 2.84 4.65 -8.66
N TRP A 24 1.82 3.83 -8.31
CA TRP A 24 2.02 2.38 -8.21
C TRP A 24 2.51 1.73 -9.49
N GLN A 25 2.08 2.22 -10.67
CA GLN A 25 2.56 1.65 -11.94
C GLN A 25 4.07 1.80 -12.07
N PHE A 26 4.63 2.98 -11.74
CA PHE A 26 6.08 3.17 -11.74
C PHE A 26 6.80 2.21 -10.79
N VAL A 27 6.26 2.02 -9.58
CA VAL A 27 6.86 1.10 -8.58
C VAL A 27 6.84 -0.34 -9.09
N VAL A 28 5.72 -0.78 -9.68
CA VAL A 28 5.60 -2.12 -10.26
C VAL A 28 6.59 -2.31 -11.41
N ASP A 29 6.65 -1.36 -12.35
CA ASP A 29 7.54 -1.43 -13.52
C ASP A 29 9.01 -1.54 -13.07
N ALA A 30 9.43 -0.72 -12.09
CA ALA A 30 10.78 -0.76 -11.55
C ALA A 30 11.10 -2.10 -10.88
N LEU A 31 10.23 -2.62 -10.03
CA LEU A 31 10.45 -3.90 -9.35
C LEU A 31 10.48 -5.08 -10.32
N VAL A 32 9.57 -5.09 -11.30
CA VAL A 32 9.51 -6.14 -12.32
C VAL A 32 10.76 -6.12 -13.23
N SER A 33 11.22 -4.93 -13.64
CA SER A 33 12.46 -4.80 -14.43
C SER A 33 13.70 -5.31 -13.71
N MET A 34 13.68 -5.31 -12.37
CA MET A 34 14.74 -5.88 -11.51
C MET A 34 14.54 -7.37 -11.22
N GLY A 35 13.58 -8.03 -11.88
CA GLY A 35 13.33 -9.47 -11.76
C GLY A 35 12.46 -9.88 -10.57
N HIS A 36 11.79 -8.94 -9.90
CA HIS A 36 10.86 -9.27 -8.81
C HIS A 36 9.48 -9.63 -9.32
N HIS A 37 8.87 -10.63 -8.70
CA HIS A 37 7.49 -11.02 -8.94
C HIS A 37 6.56 -10.21 -8.03
N VAL A 38 5.77 -9.30 -8.61
CA VAL A 38 4.77 -8.50 -7.90
C VAL A 38 3.40 -9.14 -8.07
N VAL A 39 2.68 -9.35 -6.97
CA VAL A 39 1.31 -9.87 -6.95
C VAL A 39 0.39 -8.80 -6.39
N GLN A 40 -0.54 -8.31 -7.22
CA GLN A 40 -1.54 -7.34 -6.79
C GLN A 40 -2.75 -8.06 -6.21
N ILE A 41 -3.05 -7.76 -4.95
CA ILE A 41 -4.29 -8.17 -4.29
C ILE A 41 -5.30 -7.03 -4.31
N GLY A 42 -6.59 -7.38 -4.20
CA GLY A 42 -7.67 -6.39 -4.19
C GLY A 42 -9.02 -7.03 -4.44
N VAL A 43 -9.98 -6.19 -4.80
CA VAL A 43 -11.35 -6.60 -5.13
C VAL A 43 -11.67 -6.33 -6.60
N GLY A 44 -12.72 -6.96 -7.10
CA GLY A 44 -13.17 -6.74 -8.47
C GLY A 44 -13.49 -5.27 -8.75
N GLY A 45 -13.09 -4.79 -9.94
CA GLY A 45 -13.30 -3.39 -10.38
C GLY A 45 -12.21 -2.41 -9.95
N GLU A 46 -11.16 -2.85 -9.26
CA GLU A 46 -9.95 -2.05 -9.06
C GLU A 46 -9.09 -2.02 -10.32
N ILE A 47 -8.31 -0.94 -10.47
CA ILE A 47 -7.37 -0.80 -11.59
C ILE A 47 -6.26 -1.84 -11.44
N PHE A 48 -6.09 -2.66 -12.47
CA PHE A 48 -5.00 -3.61 -12.56
C PHE A 48 -3.71 -2.93 -13.06
N LEU A 49 -2.62 -3.17 -12.37
CA LEU A 49 -1.31 -2.61 -12.70
C LEU A 49 -0.54 -3.57 -13.62
N ASN A 50 -0.11 -3.06 -14.76
CA ASN A 50 0.64 -3.84 -15.74
C ASN A 50 1.91 -4.41 -15.15
N GLY A 51 2.25 -5.64 -15.51
CA GLY A 51 3.42 -6.34 -14.99
C GLY A 51 3.21 -7.03 -13.63
N ALA A 52 2.20 -6.65 -12.86
CA ALA A 52 1.82 -7.41 -11.67
C ALA A 52 1.01 -8.66 -12.05
N LYS A 53 0.97 -9.65 -11.16
CA LYS A 53 0.09 -10.81 -11.27
C LYS A 53 -1.16 -10.58 -10.42
N PRO A 54 -2.39 -10.69 -10.99
CA PRO A 54 -3.60 -10.47 -10.22
C PRO A 54 -3.90 -11.62 -9.24
N ALA A 55 -4.34 -11.27 -8.03
CA ALA A 55 -4.85 -12.19 -7.02
C ALA A 55 -6.03 -11.53 -6.29
N PHE A 56 -7.14 -11.33 -7.02
CA PHE A 56 -8.32 -10.62 -6.52
C PHE A 56 -9.32 -11.56 -5.84
N GLY A 57 -10.11 -11.00 -4.92
CA GLY A 57 -11.22 -11.70 -4.28
C GLY A 57 -10.80 -12.76 -3.27
N LEU A 58 -9.56 -12.73 -2.80
CA LEU A 58 -9.08 -13.67 -1.78
C LEU A 58 -9.70 -13.39 -0.41
N SER A 59 -9.99 -14.45 0.33
CA SER A 59 -10.38 -14.36 1.74
C SER A 59 -9.22 -13.94 2.63
N LEU A 60 -9.51 -13.44 3.83
CA LEU A 60 -8.48 -13.07 4.81
C LEU A 60 -7.55 -14.24 5.16
N ALA A 61 -8.09 -15.47 5.20
CA ALA A 61 -7.29 -16.68 5.46
C ALA A 61 -6.30 -16.98 4.31
N GLU A 62 -6.71 -16.77 3.05
CA GLU A 62 -5.86 -16.95 1.89
C GLU A 62 -4.78 -15.86 1.83
N LEU A 63 -5.13 -14.61 2.12
CA LEU A 63 -4.17 -13.51 2.20
C LEU A 63 -3.14 -13.75 3.31
N THR A 64 -3.57 -14.21 4.48
CA THR A 64 -2.67 -14.53 5.59
C THR A 64 -1.71 -15.66 5.21
N ARG A 65 -2.19 -16.71 4.53
CA ARG A 65 -1.33 -17.79 4.02
C ARG A 65 -0.32 -17.26 3.00
N MET A 66 -0.75 -16.39 2.09
CA MET A 66 0.11 -15.78 1.08
C MET A 66 1.23 -14.93 1.69
N VAL A 67 0.92 -14.12 2.72
CA VAL A 67 1.92 -13.31 3.43
C VAL A 67 2.94 -14.19 4.15
N ASN A 68 2.48 -15.29 4.76
CA ASN A 68 3.35 -16.23 5.51
C ASN A 68 4.10 -17.22 4.62
N ASP A 69 3.81 -17.25 3.32
CA ASP A 69 4.50 -18.12 2.38
C ASP A 69 6.02 -17.78 2.33
N PRO A 70 6.91 -18.78 2.38
CA PRO A 70 8.36 -18.53 2.32
C PRO A 70 8.83 -17.78 1.07
N SER A 71 8.10 -17.86 -0.04
CA SER A 71 8.39 -17.12 -1.27
C SER A 71 8.03 -15.63 -1.17
N CYS A 72 7.18 -15.23 -0.20
CA CYS A 72 6.84 -13.85 0.06
C CYS A 72 8.03 -13.15 0.73
N LYS A 73 8.69 -12.26 0.02
CA LYS A 73 9.81 -11.46 0.54
C LYS A 73 9.32 -10.36 1.47
N THR A 74 8.37 -9.57 0.98
CA THR A 74 7.76 -8.44 1.69
C THR A 74 6.41 -8.10 1.04
N TRP A 75 5.76 -7.07 1.56
CA TRP A 75 4.54 -6.52 1.00
C TRP A 75 4.58 -4.98 1.01
N MET A 76 3.75 -4.37 0.18
CA MET A 76 3.59 -2.92 0.11
C MET A 76 2.12 -2.54 -0.05
N SER A 77 1.72 -1.41 0.54
CA SER A 77 0.34 -0.94 0.50
C SER A 77 0.23 0.57 0.76
N VAL A 78 -0.98 1.09 0.64
CA VAL A 78 -1.40 2.34 1.28
C VAL A 78 -2.02 2.05 2.65
N ASP A 79 -2.47 3.08 3.36
CA ASP A 79 -3.31 2.97 4.55
C ASP A 79 -4.68 2.38 4.19
N ASN A 80 -4.79 1.05 4.30
CA ASN A 80 -6.01 0.27 4.07
C ASN A 80 -6.09 -0.91 5.07
N PHE A 81 -6.90 -1.94 4.79
CA PHE A 81 -7.04 -3.11 5.67
C PHE A 81 -5.77 -3.97 5.77
N PHE A 82 -4.93 -3.97 4.73
CA PHE A 82 -3.86 -4.97 4.58
C PHE A 82 -2.73 -4.82 5.62
N PRO A 83 -2.23 -3.62 5.97
CA PRO A 83 -1.31 -3.46 7.10
C PRO A 83 -1.85 -4.00 8.42
N HIS A 84 -3.16 -3.87 8.66
CA HIS A 84 -3.82 -4.39 9.85
C HIS A 84 -3.82 -5.93 9.85
N LEU A 85 -4.13 -6.55 8.72
CA LEU A 85 -4.01 -8.00 8.55
C LEU A 85 -2.57 -8.47 8.80
N CYS A 86 -1.59 -7.80 8.19
CA CYS A 86 -0.18 -8.16 8.30
C CYS A 86 0.42 -7.91 9.68
N SER A 87 -0.19 -7.07 10.53
CA SER A 87 0.30 -6.81 11.89
C SER A 87 0.36 -8.07 12.76
N HIS A 88 -0.43 -9.09 12.42
CA HIS A 88 -0.45 -10.40 13.07
C HIS A 88 0.50 -11.42 12.44
N THR A 89 1.27 -11.01 11.44
CA THR A 89 2.28 -11.86 10.77
C THR A 89 3.69 -11.44 11.20
N LYS A 90 4.67 -12.29 10.91
CA LYS A 90 6.09 -11.96 11.14
C LYS A 90 6.71 -11.15 10.01
N LYS A 91 5.94 -10.86 8.97
CA LYS A 91 6.43 -10.21 7.75
C LYS A 91 6.16 -8.70 7.83
N SER A 92 7.21 -7.90 7.90
CA SER A 92 7.11 -6.45 7.79
C SER A 92 6.95 -6.01 6.33
N GLY A 93 6.29 -4.88 6.12
CA GLY A 93 6.07 -4.31 4.80
C GLY A 93 6.38 -2.82 4.73
N VAL A 94 6.03 -2.24 3.60
CA VAL A 94 6.15 -0.82 3.31
C VAL A 94 4.75 -0.22 3.14
N VAL A 95 4.43 0.81 3.92
CA VAL A 95 3.14 1.51 3.84
C VAL A 95 3.37 2.94 3.39
N VAL A 96 2.71 3.33 2.30
CA VAL A 96 2.75 4.71 1.78
C VAL A 96 1.60 5.49 2.37
N TRP A 97 1.94 6.57 3.06
CA TRP A 97 1.01 7.47 3.73
C TRP A 97 0.90 8.80 2.99
N SER A 98 -0.23 9.47 3.15
CA SER A 98 -0.47 10.80 2.59
C SER A 98 -1.13 11.74 3.61
N ARG A 99 -2.42 11.53 3.86
CA ARG A 99 -3.28 12.40 4.67
C ARG A 99 -3.57 11.84 6.06
N SER A 100 -3.33 10.54 6.30
CA SER A 100 -3.47 9.91 7.62
C SER A 100 -2.14 9.80 8.34
N ASP A 101 -2.17 9.91 9.67
CA ASP A 101 -0.98 9.92 10.50
C ASP A 101 -0.48 8.51 10.82
N PRO A 102 0.71 8.11 10.32
CA PRO A 102 1.28 6.80 10.64
C PRO A 102 1.62 6.62 12.12
N SER A 103 1.76 7.69 12.89
CA SER A 103 1.98 7.59 14.34
C SER A 103 0.73 7.14 15.10
N ILE A 104 -0.46 7.30 14.49
CA ILE A 104 -1.74 6.87 15.06
C ILE A 104 -2.16 5.53 14.49
N PHE A 105 -2.07 5.35 13.17
CA PHE A 105 -2.65 4.21 12.45
C PHE A 105 -1.62 3.21 11.95
N GLY A 106 -0.33 3.55 11.96
CA GLY A 106 0.76 2.70 11.49
C GLY A 106 1.21 1.70 12.55
N TYR A 107 1.97 0.72 12.10
CA TYR A 107 2.62 -0.28 12.93
C TYR A 107 4.13 -0.09 12.90
N PRO A 108 4.82 -0.07 14.05
CA PRO A 108 6.26 0.27 14.13
C PRO A 108 7.17 -0.76 13.45
N GLN A 109 6.71 -2.00 13.27
CA GLN A 109 7.47 -3.03 12.53
C GLN A 109 7.52 -2.79 11.02
N ASN A 110 6.66 -1.92 10.49
CA ASN A 110 6.63 -1.59 9.07
C ASN A 110 7.48 -0.36 8.76
N THR A 111 7.94 -0.23 7.53
CA THR A 111 8.45 1.04 7.02
C THR A 111 7.27 1.91 6.64
N ASN A 112 7.02 2.94 7.42
CA ASN A 112 5.93 3.89 7.20
C ASN A 112 6.48 5.12 6.48
N ILE A 113 6.16 5.29 5.20
CA ILE A 113 6.66 6.37 4.35
C ILE A 113 5.62 7.50 4.30
N LEU A 114 5.92 8.62 4.93
CA LEU A 114 5.16 9.87 4.86
C LEU A 114 6.05 10.95 4.27
N LYS A 115 5.58 11.68 3.26
CA LYS A 115 6.35 12.74 2.63
C LYS A 115 6.65 13.88 3.60
N ASP A 116 5.62 14.41 4.25
CA ASP A 116 5.75 15.45 5.27
C ASP A 116 4.48 15.53 6.14
N ARG A 117 4.66 15.84 7.40
CA ARG A 117 3.54 15.94 8.35
C ARG A 117 2.61 17.12 8.09
N SER A 118 3.02 18.13 7.35
CA SER A 118 2.18 19.27 6.96
C SER A 118 1.00 18.87 6.06
N TYR A 119 1.09 17.71 5.38
CA TYR A 119 0.01 17.18 4.56
C TYR A 119 -1.04 16.42 5.36
N LEU A 120 -0.80 16.11 6.63
CA LEU A 120 -1.76 15.37 7.45
C LEU A 120 -3.06 16.16 7.60
N ARG A 121 -4.19 15.47 7.54
CA ARG A 121 -5.49 16.12 7.76
C ARG A 121 -5.62 16.57 9.22
N PRO A 122 -6.29 17.73 9.48
CA PRO A 122 -6.39 18.29 10.82
C PRO A 122 -7.09 17.38 11.83
N ASP A 123 -8.14 16.69 11.38
CA ASP A 123 -8.86 15.69 12.18
C ASP A 123 -8.48 14.27 11.72
N PRO A 124 -7.68 13.52 12.49
CA PRO A 124 -7.29 12.17 12.14
C PRO A 124 -8.45 11.19 12.01
N PHE A 125 -9.56 11.46 12.71
CA PHE A 125 -10.76 10.61 12.75
C PHE A 125 -11.94 11.16 11.93
N GLY A 126 -11.76 12.29 11.24
CA GLY A 126 -12.75 12.89 10.37
C GLY A 126 -13.13 12.02 9.17
N HIS A 127 -14.20 12.38 8.49
CA HIS A 127 -14.66 11.66 7.31
C HIS A 127 -13.72 11.88 6.11
N TRP A 128 -13.42 10.81 5.37
CA TRP A 128 -12.59 10.89 4.17
C TRP A 128 -13.23 11.69 3.03
N HIS A 129 -14.55 11.82 3.03
CA HIS A 129 -15.28 12.66 2.07
C HIS A 129 -14.93 14.15 2.18
N ASP A 130 -14.48 14.60 3.34
CA ASP A 130 -14.11 15.99 3.61
C ASP A 130 -12.62 16.26 3.31
N CYS A 131 -11.89 15.22 2.89
CA CYS A 131 -10.48 15.30 2.60
C CYS A 131 -10.25 15.30 1.09
N SER A 132 -9.68 16.37 0.54
CA SER A 132 -9.35 16.46 -0.88
C SER A 132 -8.19 15.54 -1.25
N TYR A 133 -8.24 15.01 -2.48
CA TYR A 133 -7.12 14.31 -3.10
C TYR A 133 -6.01 15.33 -3.44
N ASP A 134 -4.81 15.11 -2.92
CA ASP A 134 -3.68 16.01 -3.11
C ASP A 134 -2.45 15.20 -3.58
N LEU A 135 -2.07 15.38 -4.84
CA LEU A 135 -0.92 14.72 -5.46
C LEU A 135 0.40 15.06 -4.75
N GLU A 136 0.51 16.29 -4.24
CA GLU A 136 1.72 16.76 -3.57
C GLU A 136 1.96 16.09 -2.22
N SER A 137 0.93 15.47 -1.63
CA SER A 137 1.06 14.77 -0.36
C SER A 137 1.85 13.45 -0.44
N PHE A 138 2.14 12.97 -1.64
CA PHE A 138 2.79 11.67 -1.84
C PHE A 138 4.30 11.78 -2.07
N VAL A 139 5.01 10.77 -1.59
CA VAL A 139 6.45 10.64 -1.82
C VAL A 139 6.77 10.26 -3.26
N ASN A 140 8.01 10.55 -3.68
CA ASN A 140 8.52 10.11 -4.96
C ASN A 140 8.54 8.56 -5.02
N PRO A 141 8.14 7.94 -6.16
CA PRO A 141 8.08 6.49 -6.27
C PRO A 141 9.44 5.78 -6.11
N SER A 142 10.55 6.43 -6.42
CA SER A 142 11.88 5.84 -6.19
C SER A 142 12.16 5.58 -4.70
N VAL A 143 11.60 6.39 -3.79
CA VAL A 143 11.70 6.15 -2.35
C VAL A 143 11.00 4.85 -1.99
N VAL A 144 9.79 4.64 -2.51
CA VAL A 144 9.02 3.40 -2.27
C VAL A 144 9.77 2.17 -2.81
N VAL A 145 10.31 2.26 -4.03
CA VAL A 145 11.10 1.17 -4.63
C VAL A 145 12.30 0.81 -3.74
N ASN A 146 13.08 1.79 -3.31
CA ASN A 146 14.26 1.55 -2.47
C ASN A 146 13.90 0.88 -1.14
N GLU A 147 12.83 1.34 -0.48
CA GLU A 147 12.38 0.76 0.79
C GLU A 147 11.86 -0.68 0.62
N VAL A 148 11.17 -0.97 -0.48
CA VAL A 148 10.73 -2.35 -0.78
C VAL A 148 11.93 -3.26 -1.05
N LEU A 149 12.92 -2.80 -1.84
CA LEU A 149 14.12 -3.56 -2.13
C LEU A 149 14.95 -3.86 -0.88
N SER A 150 15.04 -2.91 0.06
CA SER A 150 15.75 -3.12 1.33
C SER A 150 15.18 -4.28 2.16
N LYS A 151 13.91 -4.62 1.97
CA LYS A 151 13.24 -5.75 2.65
C LYS A 151 13.29 -7.07 1.87
N CYS A 152 13.77 -7.06 0.64
CA CYS A 152 13.88 -8.25 -0.21
C CYS A 152 15.19 -9.03 -0.02
N ASN A 153 16.16 -8.42 0.66
CA ASN A 153 17.50 -8.98 0.91
C ASN A 153 17.50 -9.95 2.09
#